data_58e6af72e7eb133bfb46a2f80ccae802
#
_entry.id   58e6af72e7eb133bfb46a2f80ccae802
#
_cell.length_a   1.000
_cell.length_b   1.000
_cell.length_c   1.000
_cell.angle_alpha   90.00
_cell.angle_beta   90.00
_cell.angle_gamma   90.00
#
_symmetry.space_group_name_H-M   'P 1'
#
loop_
_entity.id
_entity.type
_entity.pdbx_description
1 polymer ?
#
loop_
_entity_poly.entity_id
_entity_poly.type
_entity_poly.pdbx_seq_one_letter_code
_entity_poly.pdbx_strand_id
1 'polypeptide(L)'
;DLVKKGFNPVPHFPARSISNEQELKEYVLRCKDQGVKQALVIGGSRDPIGKFDSSYQILETGFFEGIKIGIAGHPEGSPDIPEQNLEKAMVDKKPYADYIVTQWLLDSQPIVDFISKQSVPVHVGITGPMKISSLIKFANIVGAKNSINFLKSNFSKALDLLKPKDPNDLIGKVKSH
;
A
#
# COMPACT_ATOMS: atom_id res chain seq x y z
N ASP A 1 9.79 -20.51 -6.44
CA ASP A 1 8.95 -21.21 -5.51
C ASP A 1 9.21 -20.80 -4.05
N LEU A 2 8.65 -19.66 -3.66
CA LEU A 2 8.88 -19.06 -2.33
C LEU A 2 8.19 -19.87 -1.22
N VAL A 3 6.98 -20.39 -1.48
CA VAL A 3 6.21 -21.16 -0.49
C VAL A 3 6.95 -22.43 -0.10
N LYS A 4 7.51 -23.17 -1.04
CA LYS A 4 8.31 -24.37 -0.76
C LYS A 4 9.58 -24.09 0.05
N LYS A 5 10.08 -22.84 0.00
CA LYS A 5 11.21 -22.38 0.81
C LYS A 5 10.79 -21.84 2.19
N GLY A 6 9.52 -22.01 2.57
CA GLY A 6 9.00 -21.56 3.87
C GLY A 6 8.64 -20.08 3.96
N PHE A 7 8.65 -19.35 2.85
CA PHE A 7 8.18 -17.96 2.83
C PHE A 7 6.66 -17.91 2.71
N ASN A 8 6.07 -16.81 3.18
CA ASN A 8 4.66 -16.48 2.99
C ASN A 8 4.54 -15.31 1.99
N PRO A 9 4.57 -15.57 0.67
CA PRO A 9 4.53 -14.51 -0.33
C PRO A 9 3.15 -13.85 -0.37
N VAL A 10 3.15 -12.53 -0.62
CA VAL A 10 1.95 -11.73 -0.83
C VAL A 10 2.00 -11.16 -2.25
N PRO A 11 1.48 -11.87 -3.26
CA PRO A 11 1.43 -11.35 -4.62
C PRO A 11 0.52 -10.14 -4.70
N HIS A 12 0.91 -9.16 -5.53
CA HIS A 12 0.11 -7.98 -5.81
C HIS A 12 -0.74 -8.21 -7.06
N PHE A 13 -2.01 -7.83 -6.99
CA PHE A 13 -2.96 -7.86 -8.08
C PHE A 13 -3.35 -6.43 -8.47
N PRO A 14 -2.59 -5.79 -9.39
CA PRO A 14 -2.94 -4.46 -9.88
C PRO A 14 -4.05 -4.57 -10.92
N ALA A 15 -5.27 -4.11 -10.60
CA ALA A 15 -6.46 -4.23 -11.43
C ALA A 15 -6.24 -3.74 -12.86
N ARG A 16 -5.64 -2.58 -13.02
CA ARG A 16 -5.36 -1.97 -14.33
C ARG A 16 -4.34 -2.73 -15.19
N SER A 17 -3.70 -3.75 -14.63
CA SER A 17 -2.77 -4.62 -15.36
C SER A 17 -3.36 -5.99 -15.72
N ILE A 18 -4.67 -6.17 -15.54
CA ILE A 18 -5.41 -7.40 -15.81
C ILE A 18 -6.40 -7.14 -16.94
N SER A 19 -6.30 -7.93 -18.00
CA SER A 19 -7.07 -7.68 -19.22
C SER A 19 -8.55 -8.06 -19.08
N ASN A 20 -8.84 -9.15 -18.37
CA ASN A 20 -10.20 -9.69 -18.25
C ASN A 20 -10.33 -10.64 -17.05
N GLU A 21 -11.57 -11.13 -16.80
CA GLU A 21 -11.85 -12.04 -15.70
C GLU A 21 -11.15 -13.40 -15.82
N GLN A 22 -11.01 -13.90 -17.03
CA GLN A 22 -10.37 -15.19 -17.25
C GLN A 22 -8.90 -15.14 -16.82
N GLU A 23 -8.18 -14.09 -17.19
CA GLU A 23 -6.80 -13.87 -16.79
C GLU A 23 -6.69 -13.72 -15.26
N LEU A 24 -7.57 -12.93 -14.64
CA LEU A 24 -7.62 -12.79 -13.18
C LEU A 24 -7.81 -14.14 -12.50
N LYS A 25 -8.79 -14.91 -12.96
CA LYS A 25 -9.12 -16.24 -12.40
C LYS A 25 -7.92 -17.19 -12.50
N GLU A 26 -7.23 -17.20 -13.64
CA GLU A 26 -6.04 -18.02 -13.85
C GLU A 26 -4.90 -17.64 -12.89
N TYR A 27 -4.66 -16.34 -12.68
CA TYR A 27 -3.65 -15.87 -11.74
C TYR A 27 -3.97 -16.26 -10.30
N VAL A 28 -5.24 -16.10 -9.89
CA VAL A 28 -5.68 -16.49 -8.55
C VAL A 28 -5.57 -17.98 -8.34
N LEU A 29 -6.03 -18.80 -9.30
CA LEU A 29 -5.90 -20.27 -9.23
C LEU A 29 -4.45 -20.70 -9.13
N ARG A 30 -3.56 -20.15 -9.93
CA ARG A 30 -2.12 -20.41 -9.84
C ARG A 30 -1.54 -20.08 -8.47
N CYS A 31 -1.99 -18.99 -7.85
CA CYS A 31 -1.59 -18.65 -6.48
C CYS A 31 -2.07 -19.70 -5.48
N LYS A 32 -3.33 -20.13 -5.58
CA LYS A 32 -3.92 -21.18 -4.72
C LYS A 32 -3.17 -22.51 -4.84
N ASP A 33 -2.90 -22.95 -6.06
CA ASP A 33 -2.17 -24.18 -6.37
C ASP A 33 -0.74 -24.16 -5.81
N GLN A 34 -0.12 -22.99 -5.75
CA GLN A 34 1.20 -22.81 -5.14
C GLN A 34 1.17 -22.65 -3.62
N GLY A 35 0.00 -22.71 -3.00
CA GLY A 35 -0.16 -22.58 -1.55
C GLY A 35 -0.06 -21.16 -1.00
N VAL A 36 -0.22 -20.13 -1.86
CA VAL A 36 -0.30 -18.73 -1.43
C VAL A 36 -1.52 -18.52 -0.55
N LYS A 37 -1.33 -17.84 0.60
CA LYS A 37 -2.37 -17.62 1.61
C LYS A 37 -2.88 -16.18 1.67
N GLN A 38 -2.16 -15.25 1.09
CA GLN A 38 -2.46 -13.82 1.15
C GLN A 38 -2.22 -13.16 -0.21
N ALA A 39 -2.94 -12.08 -0.50
CA ALA A 39 -2.74 -11.26 -1.68
C ALA A 39 -2.97 -9.78 -1.34
N LEU A 40 -2.31 -8.88 -2.04
CA LEU A 40 -2.56 -7.45 -1.99
C LEU A 40 -3.23 -6.99 -3.28
N VAL A 41 -4.48 -6.51 -3.17
CA VAL A 41 -5.29 -6.06 -4.30
C VAL A 41 -5.24 -4.54 -4.39
N ILE A 42 -4.73 -4.03 -5.51
CA ILE A 42 -4.48 -2.60 -5.74
C ILE A 42 -5.04 -2.15 -7.10
N GLY A 43 -5.25 -0.84 -7.27
CA GLY A 43 -5.69 -0.28 -8.55
C GLY A 43 -4.60 -0.39 -9.63
N GLY A 44 -3.38 -0.05 -9.27
CA GLY A 44 -2.27 0.11 -10.22
C GLY A 44 -2.10 1.56 -10.68
N SER A 45 -0.91 1.89 -11.20
CA SER A 45 -0.50 3.26 -11.58
C SER A 45 -0.54 3.54 -13.08
N ARG A 46 -0.89 2.54 -13.90
CA ARG A 46 -1.01 2.68 -15.37
C ARG A 46 -2.45 2.85 -15.80
N ASP A 47 -2.66 3.23 -17.06
CA ASP A 47 -3.96 3.15 -17.69
C ASP A 47 -4.45 1.69 -17.75
N PRO A 48 -5.76 1.45 -17.64
CA PRO A 48 -6.31 0.10 -17.73
C PRO A 48 -6.01 -0.55 -19.08
N ILE A 49 -5.50 -1.77 -19.06
CA ILE A 49 -5.29 -2.57 -20.30
C ILE A 49 -6.52 -3.42 -20.66
N GLY A 50 -7.50 -3.47 -19.78
CA GLY A 50 -8.72 -4.25 -19.95
C GLY A 50 -9.91 -3.60 -19.24
N LYS A 51 -10.86 -4.42 -18.80
CA LYS A 51 -12.10 -3.93 -18.22
C LYS A 51 -12.00 -3.44 -16.77
N PHE A 52 -10.91 -3.77 -16.08
CA PHE A 52 -10.75 -3.42 -14.67
C PHE A 52 -10.02 -2.09 -14.50
N ASP A 53 -10.72 -1.12 -13.97
CA ASP A 53 -10.22 0.22 -13.69
C ASP A 53 -9.83 0.41 -12.21
N SER A 54 -10.44 -0.35 -11.31
CA SER A 54 -10.23 -0.25 -9.86
C SER A 54 -10.08 -1.61 -9.19
N SER A 55 -9.38 -1.62 -8.04
CA SER A 55 -9.26 -2.81 -7.20
C SER A 55 -10.61 -3.36 -6.72
N TYR A 56 -11.60 -2.50 -6.52
CA TYR A 56 -12.95 -2.90 -6.14
C TYR A 56 -13.56 -3.88 -7.14
N GLN A 57 -13.45 -3.59 -8.45
CA GLN A 57 -14.00 -4.45 -9.51
C GLN A 57 -13.43 -5.87 -9.50
N ILE A 58 -12.13 -6.03 -9.20
CA ILE A 58 -11.56 -7.38 -9.11
C ILE A 58 -11.89 -8.08 -7.80
N LEU A 59 -12.15 -7.34 -6.72
CA LEU A 59 -12.64 -7.90 -5.45
C LEU A 59 -14.07 -8.44 -5.58
N GLU A 60 -14.96 -7.74 -6.29
CA GLU A 60 -16.35 -8.15 -6.53
C GLU A 60 -16.48 -9.46 -7.30
N THR A 61 -15.45 -9.90 -8.02
CA THR A 61 -15.47 -11.18 -8.76
C THR A 61 -15.58 -12.40 -7.86
N GLY A 62 -15.23 -12.30 -6.58
CA GLY A 62 -15.24 -13.40 -5.63
C GLY A 62 -14.16 -14.46 -5.86
N PHE A 63 -13.27 -14.31 -6.84
CA PHE A 63 -12.26 -15.33 -7.17
C PHE A 63 -11.24 -15.57 -6.05
N PHE A 64 -11.06 -14.60 -5.15
CA PHE A 64 -10.10 -14.65 -4.05
C PHE A 64 -10.56 -15.47 -2.84
N GLU A 65 -11.71 -16.12 -2.89
CA GLU A 65 -12.19 -16.97 -1.79
C GLU A 65 -11.08 -17.91 -1.27
N GLY A 66 -10.86 -17.93 0.05
CA GLY A 66 -9.80 -18.72 0.69
C GLY A 66 -8.41 -18.07 0.68
N ILE A 67 -8.24 -16.88 0.13
CA ILE A 67 -7.02 -16.06 0.21
C ILE A 67 -7.32 -14.83 1.08
N LYS A 68 -6.49 -14.54 2.07
CA LYS A 68 -6.58 -13.31 2.86
C LYS A 68 -6.23 -12.10 2.01
N ILE A 69 -7.09 -11.10 2.00
CA ILE A 69 -6.98 -9.92 1.14
C ILE A 69 -6.47 -8.71 1.89
N GLY A 70 -5.34 -8.18 1.42
CA GLY A 70 -4.89 -6.84 1.74
C GLY A 70 -5.39 -5.83 0.71
N ILE A 71 -5.74 -4.64 1.18
CA ILE A 71 -6.08 -3.49 0.33
C ILE A 71 -5.13 -2.32 0.61
N ALA A 72 -4.98 -1.42 -0.37
CA ALA A 72 -4.16 -0.22 -0.17
C ALA A 72 -4.86 0.82 0.71
N GLY A 73 -4.11 1.36 1.67
CA GLY A 73 -4.49 2.51 2.48
C GLY A 73 -3.63 3.74 2.16
N HIS A 74 -4.22 4.93 2.20
CA HIS A 74 -3.58 6.19 1.84
C HIS A 74 -3.75 7.23 2.96
N PRO A 75 -2.99 7.12 4.08
CA PRO A 75 -3.13 8.04 5.21
C PRO A 75 -2.88 9.51 4.87
N GLU A 76 -2.02 9.79 3.88
CA GLU A 76 -1.73 11.16 3.40
C GLU A 76 -2.48 11.50 2.10
N GLY A 77 -3.46 10.69 1.71
CA GLY A 77 -4.11 10.85 0.41
C GLY A 77 -3.31 10.25 -0.75
N SER A 78 -3.73 10.53 -1.97
CA SER A 78 -3.06 10.14 -3.21
C SER A 78 -2.98 11.34 -4.16
N PRO A 79 -1.87 11.51 -4.91
CA PRO A 79 -1.77 12.60 -5.88
C PRO A 79 -2.74 12.43 -7.05
N ASP A 80 -3.06 11.17 -7.37
CA ASP A 80 -3.81 10.80 -8.58
C ASP A 80 -5.30 10.58 -8.31
N ILE A 81 -5.73 10.60 -7.04
CA ILE A 81 -7.10 10.27 -6.65
C ILE A 81 -7.62 11.37 -5.71
N PRO A 82 -8.73 12.05 -6.06
CA PRO A 82 -9.39 13.00 -5.16
C PRO A 82 -9.77 12.36 -3.82
N GLU A 83 -9.70 13.12 -2.73
CA GLU A 83 -9.92 12.62 -1.36
C GLU A 83 -11.29 11.92 -1.21
N GLN A 84 -12.35 12.53 -1.75
CA GLN A 84 -13.70 11.95 -1.74
C GLN A 84 -13.76 10.56 -2.41
N ASN A 85 -12.98 10.36 -3.47
CA ASN A 85 -12.90 9.08 -4.18
C ASN A 85 -12.08 8.06 -3.37
N LEU A 86 -11.07 8.51 -2.60
CA LEU A 86 -10.31 7.65 -1.70
C LEU A 86 -11.18 7.14 -0.55
N GLU A 87 -11.96 8.00 0.07
CA GLU A 87 -12.90 7.65 1.14
C GLU A 87 -13.94 6.64 0.63
N LYS A 88 -14.58 6.95 -0.50
CA LYS A 88 -15.54 6.03 -1.13
C LYS A 88 -14.89 4.69 -1.45
N ALA A 89 -13.73 4.69 -2.10
CA ALA A 89 -13.01 3.47 -2.43
C ALA A 89 -12.62 2.65 -1.20
N MET A 90 -12.33 3.29 -0.06
CA MET A 90 -12.07 2.59 1.19
C MET A 90 -13.34 1.94 1.74
N VAL A 91 -14.47 2.64 1.73
CA VAL A 91 -15.78 2.10 2.16
C VAL A 91 -16.15 0.89 1.30
N ASP A 92 -16.06 1.01 -0.02
CA ASP A 92 -16.43 -0.04 -0.97
C ASP A 92 -15.56 -1.31 -0.82
N LYS A 93 -14.26 -1.14 -0.54
CA LYS A 93 -13.31 -2.27 -0.44
C LYS A 93 -13.23 -2.92 0.95
N LYS A 94 -13.58 -2.19 1.99
CA LYS A 94 -13.44 -2.64 3.39
C LYS A 94 -14.13 -3.98 3.69
N PRO A 95 -15.33 -4.30 3.11
CA PRO A 95 -15.98 -5.59 3.32
C PRO A 95 -15.18 -6.81 2.82
N TYR A 96 -14.25 -6.59 1.90
CA TYR A 96 -13.40 -7.65 1.32
C TYR A 96 -12.03 -7.77 1.99
N ALA A 97 -11.70 -6.84 2.90
CA ALA A 97 -10.34 -6.71 3.42
C ALA A 97 -10.15 -7.47 4.73
N ASP A 98 -9.14 -8.33 4.77
CA ASP A 98 -8.62 -8.92 6.01
C ASP A 98 -7.58 -8.01 6.66
N TYR A 99 -6.90 -7.16 5.90
CA TYR A 99 -5.92 -6.19 6.38
C TYR A 99 -5.72 -5.04 5.38
N ILE A 100 -5.10 -3.97 5.85
CA ILE A 100 -4.75 -2.80 5.04
C ILE A 100 -3.22 -2.67 5.00
N VAL A 101 -2.67 -2.30 3.83
CA VAL A 101 -1.25 -1.94 3.69
C VAL A 101 -1.18 -0.48 3.31
N THR A 102 -0.50 0.34 4.12
CA THR A 102 -0.34 1.77 3.81
C THR A 102 0.79 2.01 2.82
N GLN A 103 0.74 3.12 2.10
CA GLN A 103 1.95 3.70 1.52
C GLN A 103 2.97 3.96 2.64
N TRP A 104 4.25 4.08 2.30
CA TRP A 104 5.24 4.47 3.30
C TRP A 104 5.10 5.96 3.62
N LEU A 105 5.36 6.32 4.89
CA LEU A 105 5.22 7.67 5.41
C LEU A 105 6.40 7.99 6.32
N LEU A 106 6.60 9.28 6.59
CA LEU A 106 7.65 9.79 7.46
C LEU A 106 7.10 10.50 8.69
N ASP A 107 5.84 10.90 8.64
CA ASP A 107 5.12 11.50 9.75
C ASP A 107 4.24 10.44 10.42
N SER A 108 4.33 10.36 11.75
CA SER A 108 3.55 9.39 12.53
C SER A 108 2.09 9.79 12.70
N GLN A 109 1.78 11.10 12.71
CA GLN A 109 0.42 11.54 13.01
C GLN A 109 -0.62 11.07 11.98
N PRO A 110 -0.42 11.23 10.66
CA PRO A 110 -1.35 10.67 9.68
C PRO A 110 -1.51 9.15 9.78
N ILE A 111 -0.44 8.43 10.17
CA ILE A 111 -0.50 6.98 10.38
C ILE A 111 -1.43 6.65 11.55
N VAL A 112 -1.22 7.28 12.69
CA VAL A 112 -2.01 7.05 13.90
C VAL A 112 -3.48 7.40 13.67
N ASP A 113 -3.74 8.56 13.07
CA ASP A 113 -5.10 9.01 12.74
C ASP A 113 -5.80 8.05 11.75
N PHE A 114 -5.04 7.48 10.82
CA PHE A 114 -5.56 6.50 9.89
C PHE A 114 -5.87 5.17 10.60
N ILE A 115 -4.94 4.64 11.40
CA ILE A 115 -5.10 3.36 12.12
C ILE A 115 -6.31 3.41 13.05
N SER A 116 -6.51 4.52 13.78
CA SER A 116 -7.61 4.68 14.74
C SER A 116 -9.01 4.54 14.12
N LYS A 117 -9.12 4.73 12.79
CA LYS A 117 -10.37 4.63 12.02
C LYS A 117 -10.60 3.26 11.40
N GLN A 118 -9.64 2.32 11.55
CA GLN A 118 -9.75 1.00 10.91
C GLN A 118 -10.23 -0.07 11.89
N SER A 119 -10.99 -1.03 11.34
CA SER A 119 -11.50 -2.19 12.07
C SER A 119 -10.73 -3.48 11.78
N VAL A 120 -9.76 -3.43 10.87
CA VAL A 120 -8.91 -4.55 10.47
C VAL A 120 -7.44 -4.18 10.70
N PRO A 121 -6.53 -5.16 10.83
CA PRO A 121 -5.10 -4.90 11.01
C PRO A 121 -4.53 -4.01 9.92
N VAL A 122 -3.66 -3.08 10.31
CA VAL A 122 -2.97 -2.18 9.37
C VAL A 122 -1.47 -2.49 9.37
N HIS A 123 -0.95 -2.83 8.21
CA HIS A 123 0.47 -2.99 7.94
C HIS A 123 1.03 -1.65 7.47
N VAL A 124 1.81 -1.01 8.31
CA VAL A 124 2.36 0.32 8.03
C VAL A 124 3.57 0.22 7.12
N GLY A 125 3.54 0.93 6.00
CA GLY A 125 4.70 1.06 5.12
C GLY A 125 5.78 1.94 5.76
N ILE A 126 6.97 1.40 5.95
CA ILE A 126 8.12 2.10 6.54
C ILE A 126 9.31 1.99 5.59
N THR A 127 10.02 3.10 5.40
CA THR A 127 11.27 3.08 4.62
C THR A 127 12.40 2.46 5.44
N GLY A 128 13.26 1.69 4.79
CA GLY A 128 14.53 1.32 5.39
C GLY A 128 15.45 2.54 5.60
N PRO A 129 16.59 2.38 6.29
CA PRO A 129 17.58 3.43 6.42
C PRO A 129 18.08 3.88 5.05
N MET A 130 17.88 5.16 4.71
CA MET A 130 18.35 5.73 3.44
C MET A 130 18.62 7.22 3.56
N LYS A 131 19.41 7.75 2.61
CA LYS A 131 19.73 9.20 2.56
C LYS A 131 18.47 10.01 2.35
N ILE A 132 18.36 11.16 3.01
CA ILE A 132 17.21 12.06 2.92
C ILE A 132 16.95 12.50 1.47
N SER A 133 18.02 12.74 0.69
CA SER A 133 17.86 13.04 -0.74
C SER A 133 17.17 11.95 -1.54
N SER A 134 17.39 10.68 -1.20
CA SER A 134 16.67 9.54 -1.79
C SER A 134 15.22 9.49 -1.32
N LEU A 135 14.96 9.74 -0.03
CA LEU A 135 13.60 9.85 0.51
C LEU A 135 12.78 10.90 -0.22
N ILE A 136 13.35 12.10 -0.47
CA ILE A 136 12.68 13.17 -1.23
C ILE A 136 12.31 12.71 -2.64
N LYS A 137 13.22 12.03 -3.35
CA LYS A 137 12.95 11.50 -4.69
C LYS A 137 11.81 10.48 -4.67
N PHE A 138 11.85 9.52 -3.74
CA PHE A 138 10.79 8.53 -3.60
C PHE A 138 9.45 9.16 -3.18
N ALA A 139 9.45 10.13 -2.27
CA ALA A 139 8.25 10.82 -1.85
C ALA A 139 7.55 11.54 -3.02
N ASN A 140 8.32 12.11 -3.95
CA ASN A 140 7.78 12.68 -5.18
C ASN A 140 7.14 11.62 -6.09
N ILE A 141 7.77 10.45 -6.22
CA ILE A 141 7.28 9.36 -7.07
C ILE A 141 5.96 8.79 -6.53
N VAL A 142 5.84 8.60 -5.21
CA VAL A 142 4.64 8.02 -4.58
C VAL A 142 3.61 9.09 -4.16
N GLY A 143 3.91 10.38 -4.39
CA GLY A 143 3.02 11.48 -4.09
C GLY A 143 2.78 11.76 -2.60
N ALA A 144 3.70 11.37 -1.73
CA ALA A 144 3.64 11.61 -0.29
C ALA A 144 3.98 13.08 0.03
N LYS A 145 3.04 14.01 -0.25
CA LYS A 145 3.24 15.46 -0.15
C LYS A 145 3.56 15.92 1.26
N ASN A 146 2.88 15.40 2.27
CA ASN A 146 3.12 15.76 3.67
C ASN A 146 4.48 15.26 4.14
N SER A 147 4.87 14.04 3.74
CA SER A 147 6.21 13.51 3.99
C SER A 147 7.30 14.37 3.33
N ILE A 148 7.06 14.92 2.13
CA ILE A 148 7.99 15.87 1.48
C ILE A 148 8.10 17.16 2.29
N ASN A 149 6.97 17.71 2.73
CA ASN A 149 6.96 18.94 3.54
C ASN A 149 7.64 18.70 4.89
N PHE A 150 7.39 17.57 5.52
CA PHE A 150 8.09 17.13 6.74
C PHE A 150 9.60 17.10 6.54
N LEU A 151 10.09 16.51 5.44
CA LEU A 151 11.53 16.48 5.14
C LEU A 151 12.11 17.88 4.92
N LYS A 152 11.40 18.72 4.16
CA LYS A 152 11.86 20.09 3.88
C LYS A 152 11.92 20.95 5.14
N SER A 153 10.96 20.85 6.05
CA SER A 153 10.93 21.63 7.29
C SER A 153 11.93 21.17 8.33
N ASN A 154 12.25 19.88 8.39
CA ASN A 154 13.14 19.31 9.41
C ASN A 154 14.61 19.17 8.94
N PHE A 155 14.88 19.21 7.64
CA PHE A 155 16.21 18.95 7.05
C PHE A 155 16.54 20.01 5.98
N SER A 156 16.59 21.26 6.38
CA SER A 156 16.87 22.40 5.47
C SER A 156 18.34 22.59 5.12
N LYS A 157 19.27 22.04 5.92
CA LYS A 157 20.70 22.17 5.69
C LYS A 157 21.21 21.11 4.73
N ALA A 158 22.06 21.49 3.77
CA ALA A 158 22.59 20.58 2.76
C ALA A 158 23.32 19.35 3.35
N LEU A 159 23.97 19.50 4.50
CA LEU A 159 24.64 18.40 5.23
C LEU A 159 23.65 17.38 5.80
N ASP A 160 22.44 17.80 6.18
CA ASP A 160 21.43 16.90 6.72
C ASP A 160 20.86 15.99 5.62
N LEU A 161 20.82 16.47 4.37
CA LEU A 161 20.33 15.68 3.23
C LEU A 161 21.20 14.45 2.90
N LEU A 162 22.44 14.44 3.38
CA LEU A 162 23.38 13.32 3.18
C LEU A 162 23.32 12.29 4.31
N LYS A 163 22.73 12.62 5.45
CA LYS A 163 22.60 11.71 6.59
C LYS A 163 21.57 10.63 6.30
N PRO A 164 21.82 9.38 6.71
CA PRO A 164 20.77 8.35 6.70
C PRO A 164 19.73 8.68 7.76
N LYS A 165 18.46 8.52 7.43
CA LYS A 165 17.36 8.57 8.39
C LYS A 165 17.06 7.16 8.88
N ASP A 166 17.08 6.98 10.19
CA ASP A 166 16.68 5.74 10.86
C ASP A 166 15.15 5.74 11.04
N PRO A 167 14.45 4.68 10.65
CA PRO A 167 12.99 4.57 10.85
C PRO A 167 12.57 4.28 12.29
N ASN A 168 13.50 3.98 13.20
CA ASN A 168 13.20 3.56 14.57
C ASN A 168 12.37 4.59 15.36
N ASP A 169 12.60 5.88 15.15
CA ASP A 169 11.81 6.95 15.78
C ASP A 169 10.33 6.89 15.35
N LEU A 170 10.08 6.65 14.06
CA LEU A 170 8.73 6.50 13.53
C LEU A 170 8.06 5.24 14.10
N ILE A 171 8.79 4.12 14.10
CA ILE A 171 8.31 2.85 14.66
C ILE A 171 7.93 3.02 16.14
N GLY A 172 8.79 3.68 16.92
CA GLY A 172 8.54 3.95 18.33
C GLY A 172 7.25 4.76 18.56
N LYS A 173 7.06 5.82 17.79
CA LYS A 173 5.85 6.67 17.87
C LYS A 173 4.58 5.92 17.47
N VAL A 174 4.62 5.10 16.43
CA VAL A 174 3.44 4.33 16.00
C VAL A 174 3.10 3.20 16.98
N LYS A 175 4.10 2.57 17.61
CA LYS A 175 3.87 1.50 18.60
C LYS A 175 3.29 1.98 19.93
N SER A 176 3.43 3.27 20.26
CA SER A 176 2.93 3.86 21.52
C SER A 176 1.43 4.19 21.45
N HIS A 177 0.79 3.99 20.33
CA HIS A 177 -0.64 4.19 20.08
C HIS A 177 -1.34 2.89 19.72
#